data_4ec69ca16675618dc20bcb57dd59020d
#
_entry.id   4ec69ca16675618dc20bcb57dd59020d
#
_cell.length_a   1.000
_cell.length_b   1.000
_cell.length_c   1.000
_cell.angle_alpha   90.00
_cell.angle_beta   90.00
_cell.angle_gamma   90.00
#
_symmetry.space_group_name_H-M   'P 1'
#
loop_
_entity.id
_entity.type
_entity.pdbx_description
1 polymer ?
#
loop_
_entity_poly.entity_id
_entity_poly.type
_entity_poly.pdbx_seq_one_letter_code
_entity_poly.pdbx_strand_id
1 'polypeptide(L)'
;MKSCMEIMLSRRSTKKYSDRMPERCDLEKIVEAGLWAASGRNMQAPVIVAVTDKEIRDRLSRDNAAVMGAMSDPFYGAPCVMVVLAEKTAHTYVYDGSLTLGNMMLAAEELGLGSCWIHRAKEVMARPEWVEWIKSLGLPGEYEGIGNLVVGYPDGDFSAPKPRRDGRVVWVE
;
A
#
# COMPACT_ATOMS: atom_id res chain seq x y z
N MET A 1 4.83 -10.38 -21.83
CA MET A 1 5.15 -9.78 -20.49
C MET A 1 5.42 -8.30 -20.74
N LYS A 2 4.80 -7.39 -20.00
CA LYS A 2 5.11 -5.95 -20.10
C LYS A 2 6.54 -5.70 -19.58
N SER A 3 7.25 -4.75 -20.19
CA SER A 3 8.50 -4.26 -19.62
C SER A 3 8.26 -3.46 -18.34
N CYS A 4 9.30 -3.26 -17.53
CA CYS A 4 9.19 -2.44 -16.32
C CYS A 4 8.67 -1.01 -16.63
N MET A 5 9.12 -0.40 -17.72
CA MET A 5 8.62 0.91 -18.15
C MET A 5 7.14 0.87 -18.52
N GLU A 6 6.68 -0.16 -19.24
CA GLU A 6 5.27 -0.31 -19.59
C GLU A 6 4.40 -0.46 -18.34
N ILE A 7 4.85 -1.23 -17.31
CA ILE A 7 4.17 -1.36 -16.04
C ILE A 7 4.07 -0.01 -15.33
N MET A 8 5.17 0.74 -15.23
CA MET A 8 5.19 2.07 -14.62
C MET A 8 4.23 3.04 -15.31
N LEU A 9 4.15 2.99 -16.64
CA LEU A 9 3.31 3.87 -17.44
C LEU A 9 1.84 3.43 -17.46
N SER A 10 1.54 2.13 -17.37
CA SER A 10 0.17 1.60 -17.42
C SER A 10 -0.54 1.60 -16.07
N ARG A 11 0.20 1.40 -14.96
CA ARG A 11 -0.38 1.29 -13.63
C ARG A 11 -1.33 2.45 -13.29
N ARG A 12 -2.50 2.12 -12.77
CA ARG A 12 -3.50 3.08 -12.26
C ARG A 12 -3.92 2.73 -10.84
N SER A 13 -4.44 3.72 -10.12
CA SER A 13 -5.11 3.50 -8.85
C SER A 13 -6.51 2.92 -9.10
N THR A 14 -6.69 1.66 -8.72
CA THR A 14 -7.96 0.96 -8.83
C THR A 14 -8.90 1.39 -7.70
N LYS A 15 -10.15 1.70 -8.04
CA LYS A 15 -11.16 2.18 -7.10
C LYS A 15 -12.46 1.39 -7.15
N LYS A 16 -12.42 0.22 -7.76
CA LYS A 16 -13.51 -0.75 -7.80
C LYS A 16 -12.91 -2.14 -7.96
N TYR A 17 -13.32 -3.07 -7.13
CA TYR A 17 -12.77 -4.41 -7.06
C TYR A 17 -13.90 -5.44 -7.07
N SER A 18 -13.62 -6.64 -7.60
CA SER A 18 -14.47 -7.81 -7.38
C SER A 18 -14.25 -8.38 -5.97
N ASP A 19 -15.22 -9.16 -5.49
CA ASP A 19 -15.14 -9.83 -4.18
C ASP A 19 -14.13 -10.99 -4.15
N ARG A 20 -13.55 -11.35 -5.31
CA ARG A 20 -12.59 -12.44 -5.40
C ARG A 20 -11.30 -12.06 -4.68
N MET A 21 -10.89 -12.88 -3.70
CA MET A 21 -9.60 -12.76 -3.04
C MET A 21 -8.46 -13.13 -4.01
N PRO A 22 -7.41 -12.33 -4.14
CA PRO A 22 -6.20 -12.72 -4.88
C PRO A 22 -5.57 -13.99 -4.32
N GLU A 23 -4.94 -14.77 -5.21
CA GLU A 23 -4.25 -15.98 -4.80
C GLU A 23 -3.09 -15.66 -3.83
N ARG A 24 -2.88 -16.51 -2.85
CA ARG A 24 -1.84 -16.31 -1.84
C ARG A 24 -0.45 -16.12 -2.45
N CYS A 25 -0.11 -16.91 -3.47
CA CYS A 25 1.16 -16.81 -4.16
C CYS A 25 1.38 -15.46 -4.87
N ASP A 26 0.31 -14.80 -5.33
CA ASP A 26 0.43 -13.48 -5.95
C ASP A 26 0.57 -12.38 -4.89
N LEU A 27 -0.12 -12.51 -3.75
CA LEU A 27 0.09 -11.62 -2.61
C LEU A 27 1.53 -11.73 -2.07
N GLU A 28 2.11 -12.92 -2.03
CA GLU A 28 3.50 -13.16 -1.61
C GLU A 28 4.51 -12.49 -2.56
N LYS A 29 4.30 -12.54 -3.87
CA LYS A 29 5.14 -11.82 -4.85
C LYS A 29 5.07 -10.30 -4.66
N ILE A 30 3.88 -9.76 -4.35
CA ILE A 30 3.72 -8.32 -4.05
C ILE A 30 4.50 -7.95 -2.79
N VAL A 31 4.39 -8.76 -1.74
CA VAL A 31 5.14 -8.57 -0.49
C VAL A 31 6.64 -8.63 -0.76
N GLU A 32 7.10 -9.65 -1.49
CA GLU A 32 8.51 -9.80 -1.85
C GLU A 32 9.03 -8.56 -2.58
N ALA A 33 8.33 -8.08 -3.61
CA ALA A 33 8.71 -6.87 -4.33
C ALA A 33 8.82 -5.64 -3.39
N GLY A 34 7.94 -5.53 -2.41
CA GLY A 34 7.99 -4.50 -1.38
C GLY A 34 9.25 -4.60 -0.51
N LEU A 35 9.63 -5.80 -0.09
CA LEU A 35 10.81 -6.05 0.74
C LEU A 35 12.13 -5.76 0.00
N TRP A 36 12.13 -5.83 -1.33
CA TRP A 36 13.28 -5.46 -2.17
C TRP A 36 13.38 -3.96 -2.47
N ALA A 37 12.51 -3.12 -1.91
CA ALA A 37 12.65 -1.68 -2.05
C ALA A 37 13.94 -1.17 -1.38
N ALA A 38 14.53 -0.13 -1.97
CA ALA A 38 15.69 0.50 -1.36
C ALA A 38 15.33 1.12 0.01
N SER A 39 16.26 1.04 0.96
CA SER A 39 16.10 1.67 2.28
C SER A 39 17.38 2.41 2.68
N GLY A 40 17.26 3.49 3.45
CA GLY A 40 18.38 4.27 3.92
C GLY A 40 19.37 3.40 4.70
N ARG A 41 20.65 3.40 4.30
CA ARG A 41 21.72 2.58 4.90
C ARG A 41 21.39 1.08 4.97
N ASN A 42 20.48 0.61 4.12
CA ASN A 42 19.97 -0.76 4.16
C ASN A 42 19.39 -1.16 5.54
N MET A 43 18.75 -0.21 6.21
CA MET A 43 18.14 -0.45 7.54
C MET A 43 16.92 -1.37 7.48
N GLN A 44 16.27 -1.50 6.31
CA GLN A 44 15.11 -2.38 6.08
C GLN A 44 13.99 -2.17 7.12
N ALA A 45 13.77 -0.90 7.48
CA ALA A 45 12.80 -0.50 8.50
C ALA A 45 11.32 -0.81 8.18
N PRO A 46 10.88 -0.90 6.91
CA PRO A 46 9.50 -1.21 6.60
C PRO A 46 9.12 -2.65 6.95
N VAL A 47 7.91 -2.79 7.50
CA VAL A 47 7.23 -4.06 7.76
C VAL A 47 5.90 -4.07 7.04
N ILE A 48 5.57 -5.17 6.38
CA ILE A 48 4.33 -5.32 5.62
C ILE A 48 3.41 -6.27 6.40
N VAL A 49 2.25 -5.77 6.81
CA VAL A 49 1.20 -6.58 7.42
C VAL A 49 0.12 -6.84 6.38
N ALA A 50 0.11 -8.04 5.81
CA ALA A 50 -0.88 -8.46 4.81
C ALA A 50 -2.15 -8.95 5.51
N VAL A 51 -3.24 -8.23 5.34
CA VAL A 51 -4.54 -8.50 5.95
C VAL A 51 -5.49 -9.03 4.90
N THR A 52 -5.83 -10.32 5.01
CA THR A 52 -6.84 -11.03 4.22
C THR A 52 -8.07 -11.38 5.06
N ASP A 53 -7.97 -11.21 6.37
CA ASP A 53 -9.10 -11.34 7.29
C ASP A 53 -10.08 -10.20 7.06
N LYS A 54 -11.34 -10.57 6.77
CA LYS A 54 -12.39 -9.60 6.41
C LYS A 54 -12.76 -8.69 7.57
N GLU A 55 -12.78 -9.18 8.81
CA GLU A 55 -13.19 -8.39 9.97
C GLU A 55 -12.14 -7.31 10.28
N ILE A 56 -10.86 -7.69 10.26
CA ILE A 56 -9.74 -6.77 10.45
C ILE A 56 -9.70 -5.74 9.31
N ARG A 57 -9.86 -6.19 8.05
CA ARG A 57 -9.93 -5.29 6.88
C ARG A 57 -11.05 -4.27 7.00
N ASP A 58 -12.25 -4.71 7.37
CA ASP A 58 -13.42 -3.84 7.49
C ASP A 58 -13.27 -2.86 8.68
N ARG A 59 -12.63 -3.28 9.76
CA ARG A 59 -12.30 -2.41 10.89
C ARG A 59 -11.28 -1.34 10.47
N LEU A 60 -10.21 -1.71 9.76
CA LEU A 60 -9.23 -0.78 9.21
C LEU A 60 -9.89 0.25 8.30
N SER A 61 -10.81 -0.19 7.44
CA SER A 61 -11.55 0.70 6.55
C SER A 61 -12.41 1.70 7.33
N ARG A 62 -13.19 1.24 8.30
CA ARG A 62 -14.03 2.14 9.15
C ARG A 62 -13.19 3.17 9.88
N ASP A 63 -12.05 2.74 10.45
CA ASP A 63 -11.17 3.65 11.18
C ASP A 63 -10.50 4.66 10.25
N ASN A 64 -10.13 4.25 9.03
CA ASN A 64 -9.60 5.15 8.01
C ASN A 64 -10.67 6.14 7.54
N ALA A 65 -11.90 5.69 7.33
CA ALA A 65 -13.05 6.56 7.00
C ALA A 65 -13.31 7.59 8.11
N ALA A 66 -13.26 7.17 9.37
CA ALA A 66 -13.44 8.06 10.51
C ALA A 66 -12.40 9.18 10.57
N VAL A 67 -11.12 8.87 10.31
CA VAL A 67 -10.04 9.89 10.19
C VAL A 67 -10.32 10.85 9.03
N MET A 68 -10.89 10.35 7.94
CA MET A 68 -11.24 11.17 6.78
C MET A 68 -12.49 12.03 7.00
N GLY A 69 -13.32 11.72 8.00
CA GLY A 69 -14.64 12.32 8.15
C GLY A 69 -15.63 11.89 7.06
N ALA A 70 -15.47 10.67 6.51
CA ALA A 70 -16.30 10.13 5.44
C ALA A 70 -17.11 8.92 5.90
N MET A 71 -18.24 8.70 5.21
CA MET A 71 -19.11 7.53 5.44
C MET A 71 -18.86 6.39 4.44
N SER A 72 -18.13 6.65 3.36
CA SER A 72 -17.84 5.67 2.33
C SER A 72 -16.63 4.82 2.69
N ASP A 73 -16.57 3.57 2.17
CA ASP A 73 -15.41 2.70 2.29
C ASP A 73 -14.21 3.26 1.50
N PRO A 74 -13.16 3.78 2.18
CA PRO A 74 -11.97 4.30 1.50
C PRO A 74 -11.11 3.20 0.87
N PHE A 75 -11.40 1.93 1.16
CA PHE A 75 -10.73 0.76 0.58
C PHE A 75 -11.43 0.24 -0.68
N TYR A 76 -12.51 0.92 -1.12
CA TYR A 76 -13.21 0.65 -2.39
C TYR A 76 -13.68 -0.79 -2.56
N GLY A 77 -14.01 -1.51 -1.49
CA GLY A 77 -14.42 -2.90 -1.53
C GLY A 77 -13.28 -3.90 -1.80
N ALA A 78 -12.04 -3.47 -1.87
CA ALA A 78 -10.91 -4.39 -2.08
C ALA A 78 -10.86 -5.47 -1.00
N PRO A 79 -10.71 -6.77 -1.35
CA PRO A 79 -10.75 -7.86 -0.38
C PRO A 79 -9.49 -7.96 0.50
N CYS A 80 -8.36 -7.41 0.04
CA CYS A 80 -7.08 -7.45 0.75
C CYS A 80 -6.55 -6.05 0.98
N VAL A 81 -5.94 -5.83 2.14
CA VAL A 81 -5.15 -4.62 2.44
C VAL A 81 -3.79 -5.01 3.02
N MET A 82 -2.73 -4.40 2.49
CA MET A 82 -1.37 -4.53 3.01
C MET A 82 -1.02 -3.22 3.71
N VAL A 83 -0.92 -3.27 5.03
CA VAL A 83 -0.51 -2.11 5.84
C VAL A 83 1.01 -2.08 5.87
N VAL A 84 1.60 -1.01 5.37
CA VAL A 84 3.04 -0.77 5.49
C VAL A 84 3.28 0.08 6.73
N LEU A 85 4.00 -0.52 7.66
CA LEU A 85 4.52 0.09 8.86
C LEU A 85 6.02 0.33 8.67
N ALA A 86 6.60 1.28 9.39
CA ALA A 86 8.05 1.40 9.45
C ALA A 86 8.53 1.77 10.84
N GLU A 87 9.65 1.18 11.25
CA GLU A 87 10.26 1.42 12.54
C GLU A 87 10.87 2.81 12.62
N LYS A 88 10.47 3.58 13.63
CA LYS A 88 10.86 5.01 13.79
C LYS A 88 12.34 5.24 14.09
N THR A 89 13.09 4.20 14.43
CA THR A 89 14.53 4.30 14.68
C THR A 89 15.35 4.61 13.43
N ALA A 90 14.84 4.29 12.24
CA ALA A 90 15.48 4.60 10.97
C ALA A 90 15.12 6.02 10.52
N HIS A 91 16.09 6.90 10.31
CA HIS A 91 15.85 8.30 9.91
C HIS A 91 15.05 8.46 8.61
N THR A 92 15.10 7.48 7.72
CA THR A 92 14.46 7.49 6.41
C THR A 92 13.15 6.69 6.38
N TYR A 93 12.65 6.25 7.51
CA TYR A 93 11.56 5.27 7.61
C TYR A 93 10.31 5.60 6.77
N VAL A 94 9.92 6.88 6.69
CA VAL A 94 8.78 7.32 5.89
C VAL A 94 9.05 7.14 4.40
N TYR A 95 10.26 7.50 3.95
CA TYR A 95 10.67 7.37 2.56
C TYR A 95 10.83 5.91 2.16
N ASP A 96 11.44 5.11 3.03
CA ASP A 96 11.66 3.68 2.83
C ASP A 96 10.30 2.95 2.68
N GLY A 97 9.34 3.23 3.58
CA GLY A 97 7.99 2.68 3.48
C GLY A 97 7.22 3.15 2.25
N SER A 98 7.49 4.38 1.79
CA SER A 98 6.90 4.90 0.54
C SER A 98 7.45 4.18 -0.69
N LEU A 99 8.75 3.88 -0.72
CA LEU A 99 9.38 3.07 -1.78
C LEU A 99 8.84 1.63 -1.77
N THR A 100 8.68 1.04 -0.58
CA THR A 100 8.03 -0.27 -0.40
C THR A 100 6.66 -0.30 -1.07
N LEU A 101 5.78 0.67 -0.76
CA LEU A 101 4.46 0.79 -1.39
C LEU A 101 4.56 0.96 -2.92
N GLY A 102 5.54 1.73 -3.38
CA GLY A 102 5.81 1.94 -4.80
C GLY A 102 6.09 0.61 -5.53
N ASN A 103 7.03 -0.19 -5.02
CA ASN A 103 7.36 -1.50 -5.58
C ASN A 103 6.16 -2.45 -5.56
N MET A 104 5.44 -2.51 -4.45
CA MET A 104 4.23 -3.35 -4.32
C MET A 104 3.16 -2.99 -5.36
N MET A 105 2.97 -1.70 -5.64
CA MET A 105 2.01 -1.26 -6.67
C MET A 105 2.42 -1.70 -8.07
N LEU A 106 3.71 -1.70 -8.38
CA LEU A 106 4.23 -2.16 -9.67
C LEU A 106 4.07 -3.68 -9.82
N ALA A 107 4.38 -4.44 -8.78
CA ALA A 107 4.19 -5.89 -8.77
C ALA A 107 2.72 -6.28 -8.92
N ALA A 108 1.80 -5.56 -8.26
CA ALA A 108 0.36 -5.80 -8.44
C ALA A 108 -0.07 -5.60 -9.90
N GLU A 109 0.39 -4.52 -10.57
CA GLU A 109 0.11 -4.27 -11.99
C GLU A 109 0.67 -5.37 -12.90
N GLU A 110 1.88 -5.87 -12.62
CA GLU A 110 2.51 -6.96 -13.39
C GLU A 110 1.69 -8.24 -13.32
N LEU A 111 1.13 -8.53 -12.14
CA LEU A 111 0.29 -9.70 -11.87
C LEU A 111 -1.16 -9.54 -12.38
N GLY A 112 -1.51 -8.41 -13.00
CA GLY A 112 -2.88 -8.12 -13.44
C GLY A 112 -3.85 -7.81 -12.29
N LEU A 113 -3.31 -7.49 -11.10
CA LEU A 113 -4.09 -7.07 -9.95
C LEU A 113 -4.19 -5.55 -9.90
N GLY A 114 -5.34 -5.06 -9.45
CA GLY A 114 -5.54 -3.66 -9.13
C GLY A 114 -4.99 -3.33 -7.76
N SER A 115 -4.43 -2.12 -7.63
CA SER A 115 -4.00 -1.60 -6.34
C SER A 115 -4.25 -0.10 -6.20
N CYS A 116 -4.38 0.36 -4.95
CA CYS A 116 -4.47 1.77 -4.64
C CYS A 116 -3.80 2.06 -3.29
N TRP A 117 -2.93 3.07 -3.25
CA TRP A 117 -2.41 3.60 -1.99
C TRP A 117 -3.51 4.41 -1.30
N ILE A 118 -3.88 3.99 -0.10
CA ILE A 118 -4.81 4.70 0.78
C ILE A 118 -4.00 5.34 1.92
N HIS A 119 -4.13 6.64 2.03
CA HIS A 119 -3.46 7.43 3.06
C HIS A 119 -4.05 7.16 4.46
N ARG A 120 -3.54 7.85 5.50
CA ARG A 120 -4.01 7.84 6.90
C ARG A 120 -3.66 6.59 7.71
N ALA A 121 -2.76 5.73 7.22
CA ALA A 121 -2.25 4.65 8.04
C ALA A 121 -1.57 5.19 9.31
N LYS A 122 -0.93 6.36 9.24
CA LYS A 122 -0.29 7.02 10.39
C LYS A 122 -1.29 7.27 11.51
N GLU A 123 -2.38 7.94 11.22
CA GLU A 123 -3.40 8.33 12.19
C GLU A 123 -4.16 7.11 12.74
N VAL A 124 -4.42 6.14 11.89
CA VAL A 124 -5.11 4.90 12.30
C VAL A 124 -4.20 4.07 13.20
N MET A 125 -2.96 3.79 12.78
CA MET A 125 -2.02 2.95 13.52
C MET A 125 -1.53 3.60 14.84
N ALA A 126 -1.69 4.91 15.00
CA ALA A 126 -1.39 5.62 16.25
C ALA A 126 -2.47 5.46 17.33
N ARG A 127 -3.64 4.91 17.01
CA ARG A 127 -4.70 4.67 18.02
C ARG A 127 -4.29 3.53 18.96
N PRO A 128 -4.63 3.62 20.27
CA PRO A 128 -4.20 2.64 21.26
C PRO A 128 -4.53 1.19 20.88
N GLU A 129 -5.72 0.94 20.33
CA GLU A 129 -6.17 -0.39 19.93
C GLU A 129 -5.35 -0.98 18.77
N TRP A 130 -4.85 -0.13 17.85
CA TRP A 130 -4.00 -0.57 16.75
C TRP A 130 -2.54 -0.72 17.18
N VAL A 131 -2.08 0.09 18.13
CA VAL A 131 -0.76 -0.08 18.76
C VAL A 131 -0.68 -1.43 19.46
N GLU A 132 -1.70 -1.79 20.23
CA GLU A 132 -1.76 -3.11 20.90
C GLU A 132 -1.90 -4.25 19.89
N TRP A 133 -2.66 -4.06 18.81
CA TRP A 133 -2.75 -5.03 17.73
C TRP A 133 -1.37 -5.26 17.06
N ILE A 134 -0.61 -4.21 16.74
CA ILE A 134 0.76 -4.33 16.20
C ILE A 134 1.65 -5.14 17.13
N LYS A 135 1.62 -4.88 18.44
CA LYS A 135 2.37 -5.65 19.43
C LYS A 135 1.95 -7.12 19.46
N SER A 136 0.66 -7.40 19.32
CA SER A 136 0.14 -8.77 19.30
C SER A 136 0.61 -9.58 18.08
N LEU A 137 1.06 -8.92 17.03
CA LEU A 137 1.69 -9.55 15.86
C LEU A 137 3.17 -9.92 16.08
N GLY A 138 3.72 -9.68 17.26
CA GLY A 138 5.12 -9.92 17.57
C GLY A 138 6.07 -8.79 17.11
N LEU A 139 5.54 -7.59 16.91
CA LEU A 139 6.29 -6.40 16.52
C LEU A 139 6.42 -5.46 17.75
N PRO A 140 7.43 -5.65 18.61
CA PRO A 140 7.54 -4.94 19.89
C PRO A 140 8.09 -3.51 19.78
N GLY A 141 8.57 -3.11 18.61
CA GLY A 141 9.16 -1.78 18.36
C GLY A 141 8.14 -0.65 18.27
N GLU A 142 8.64 0.56 18.09
CA GLU A 142 7.81 1.72 17.77
C GLU A 142 7.65 1.87 16.25
N TYR A 143 6.45 1.62 15.76
CA TYR A 143 6.12 1.70 14.35
C TYR A 143 5.23 2.89 14.04
N GLU A 144 5.40 3.46 12.85
CA GLU A 144 4.46 4.41 12.26
C GLU A 144 3.82 3.78 11.02
N GLY A 145 2.52 3.98 10.85
CA GLY A 145 1.83 3.59 9.62
C GLY A 145 2.23 4.51 8.46
N ILE A 146 2.75 3.94 7.36
CA ILE A 146 3.18 4.71 6.18
C ILE A 146 2.05 4.81 5.17
N GLY A 147 1.36 3.71 4.94
CA GLY A 147 0.22 3.66 4.03
C GLY A 147 -0.44 2.30 4.01
N ASN A 148 -1.66 2.29 3.48
CA ASN A 148 -2.39 1.06 3.22
C ASN A 148 -2.39 0.83 1.71
N LEU A 149 -1.96 -0.34 1.24
CA LEU A 149 -2.12 -0.76 -0.13
C LEU A 149 -3.32 -1.70 -0.21
N VAL A 150 -4.41 -1.26 -0.79
CA VAL A 150 -5.52 -2.16 -1.12
C VAL A 150 -5.23 -2.89 -2.41
N VAL A 151 -5.55 -4.20 -2.45
CA VAL A 151 -5.24 -5.09 -3.56
C VAL A 151 -6.43 -5.99 -3.85
N GLY A 152 -6.71 -6.24 -5.12
CA GLY A 152 -7.78 -7.13 -5.58
C GLY A 152 -7.85 -7.19 -7.10
N TYR A 153 -8.77 -7.99 -7.62
CA TYR A 153 -9.04 -8.00 -9.05
C TYR A 153 -9.86 -6.76 -9.43
N PRO A 154 -9.42 -5.96 -10.43
CA PRO A 154 -10.18 -4.79 -10.87
C PRO A 154 -11.57 -5.22 -11.40
N ASP A 155 -12.60 -4.43 -11.07
CA ASP A 155 -13.96 -4.60 -11.59
C ASP A 155 -14.39 -3.34 -12.36
N GLY A 156 -14.17 -3.33 -13.67
CA GLY A 156 -14.51 -2.25 -14.58
C GLY A 156 -13.29 -1.62 -15.27
N ASP A 157 -13.56 -0.60 -16.05
CA ASP A 157 -12.57 0.09 -16.87
C ASP A 157 -11.82 1.16 -16.07
N PHE A 158 -10.56 1.35 -16.41
CA PHE A 158 -9.76 2.45 -15.90
C PHE A 158 -9.96 3.71 -16.74
N SER A 159 -10.06 4.85 -16.08
CA SER A 159 -10.01 6.13 -16.79
C SER A 159 -8.65 6.32 -17.45
N ALA A 160 -8.64 6.96 -18.63
CA ALA A 160 -7.41 7.32 -19.32
C ALA A 160 -6.47 8.12 -18.41
N PRO A 161 -5.15 7.92 -18.51
CA PRO A 161 -4.19 8.68 -17.73
C PRO A 161 -4.28 10.18 -18.09
N LYS A 162 -4.29 11.03 -17.07
CA LYS A 162 -4.12 12.47 -17.31
C LYS A 162 -2.71 12.75 -17.83
N PRO A 163 -2.53 13.71 -18.76
CA PRO A 163 -1.20 14.14 -19.20
C PRO A 163 -0.37 14.61 -18.00
N ARG A 164 0.93 14.44 -18.09
CA ARG A 164 1.85 14.98 -17.09
C ARG A 164 1.96 16.48 -17.26
N ARG A 165 2.15 17.18 -16.14
CA ARG A 165 2.34 18.63 -16.16
C ARG A 165 3.69 18.96 -16.78
N ASP A 166 3.75 19.99 -17.61
CA ASP A 166 4.99 20.52 -18.16
C ASP A 166 5.88 21.17 -17.08
N GLY A 167 7.15 21.38 -17.38
CA GLY A 167 8.09 22.05 -16.51
C GLY A 167 8.46 21.29 -15.21
N ARG A 168 8.37 19.93 -15.23
CA ARG A 168 8.70 19.09 -14.07
C ARG A 168 10.11 18.51 -14.11
N VAL A 169 10.84 18.79 -15.18
CA VAL A 169 12.25 18.40 -15.34
C VAL A 169 13.05 19.62 -15.74
N VAL A 170 14.17 19.84 -15.09
CA VAL A 170 15.16 20.85 -15.44
C VAL A 170 16.47 20.12 -15.67
N TRP A 171 17.04 20.33 -16.86
CA TRP A 171 18.38 19.84 -17.20
C TRP A 171 19.39 20.94 -16.87
N VAL A 172 20.44 20.59 -16.16
CA VAL A 172 21.60 21.46 -15.90
C VAL A 172 22.78 20.78 -16.59
N GLU A 173 23.29 21.41 -17.64
CA GLU A 173 24.39 20.92 -18.49
C GLU A 173 25.66 21.74 -18.26
#